data_802ed91d3dad0911c206b824a4f5b0d8
#
_entry.id   802ed91d3dad0911c206b824a4f5b0d8
#
_cell.length_a   1.000
_cell.length_b   1.000
_cell.length_c   1.000
_cell.angle_alpha   90.00
_cell.angle_beta   90.00
_cell.angle_gamma   90.00
#
_symmetry.space_group_name_H-M   'P 1'
#
loop_
_entity.id
_entity.type
_entity.pdbx_description
1 polymer ?
#
loop_
_entity_poly.entity_id
_entity_poly.type
_entity_poly.pdbx_seq_one_letter_code
_entity_poly.pdbx_strand_id
1 'polypeptide(L)'
;MMIALEEAVMEIIVNAGQSRSLCFEALHAARQGNIDEAKSLLREADSYSRQAHKMQTKLIEQDAGEGRQPMTLIMVHAQDHLMNSLLARELSEEIIHLYQR
;
A
#
# COMPACT_ATOMS: atom_id res chain seq x y z
N MET A 1 -5.79 23.42 0.81
CA MET A 1 -4.41 23.55 1.29
C MET A 1 -3.54 22.43 0.70
N MET A 2 -2.40 22.77 0.17
CA MET A 2 -1.47 21.80 -0.38
C MET A 2 -0.70 21.13 0.76
N ILE A 3 -0.54 19.81 0.66
CA ILE A 3 0.31 19.07 1.58
C ILE A 3 1.77 19.28 1.18
N ALA A 4 2.67 19.36 2.17
CA ALA A 4 4.09 19.44 1.91
C ALA A 4 4.56 18.18 1.18
N LEU A 5 5.35 18.35 0.13
CA LEU A 5 5.80 17.24 -0.70
C LEU A 5 6.52 16.15 0.10
N GLU A 6 7.46 16.55 0.95
CA GLU A 6 8.22 15.57 1.76
C GLU A 6 7.31 14.76 2.67
N GLU A 7 6.34 15.42 3.30
CA GLU A 7 5.38 14.75 4.18
C GLU A 7 4.53 13.75 3.41
N ALA A 8 4.02 14.14 2.23
CA ALA A 8 3.22 13.27 1.39
C ALA A 8 4.00 12.03 0.94
N VAL A 9 5.25 12.24 0.51
CA VAL A 9 6.13 11.14 0.08
C VAL A 9 6.37 10.16 1.22
N MET A 10 6.67 10.66 2.41
CA MET A 10 6.92 9.81 3.58
C MET A 10 5.65 9.06 4.00
N GLU A 11 4.49 9.70 3.94
CA GLU A 11 3.24 9.01 4.26
C GLU A 11 2.95 7.86 3.29
N ILE A 12 3.25 8.06 2.02
CA ILE A 12 3.10 6.98 1.02
C ILE A 12 4.01 5.82 1.39
N ILE A 13 5.28 6.09 1.65
CA ILE A 13 6.28 5.05 1.94
C ILE A 13 5.90 4.28 3.21
N VAL A 14 5.58 4.99 4.29
CA VAL A 14 5.27 4.36 5.58
C VAL A 14 4.00 3.52 5.49
N ASN A 15 2.94 4.08 4.93
CA ASN A 15 1.66 3.35 4.84
C ASN A 15 1.72 2.18 3.87
N ALA A 16 2.41 2.34 2.74
CA ALA A 16 2.61 1.23 1.80
C ALA A 16 3.43 0.11 2.44
N GLY A 17 4.46 0.46 3.20
CA GLY A 17 5.27 -0.50 3.94
C GLY A 17 4.48 -1.28 4.98
N GLN A 18 3.64 -0.59 5.75
CA GLN A 18 2.77 -1.24 6.73
C GLN A 18 1.78 -2.20 6.05
N SER A 19 1.16 -1.76 4.97
CA SER A 19 0.24 -2.60 4.21
C SER A 19 0.93 -3.88 3.72
N ARG A 20 2.11 -3.72 3.13
CA ARG A 20 2.88 -4.86 2.63
C ARG A 20 3.23 -5.84 3.75
N SER A 21 3.70 -5.33 4.89
CA SER A 21 4.03 -6.18 6.03
C SER A 21 2.83 -6.96 6.53
N LEU A 22 1.67 -6.32 6.62
CA LEU A 22 0.44 -6.99 7.04
C LEU A 22 -0.01 -8.05 6.04
N CYS A 23 0.20 -7.84 4.74
CA CYS A 23 -0.09 -8.85 3.73
C CYS A 23 0.76 -10.11 3.95
N PHE A 24 2.04 -9.96 4.25
CA PHE A 24 2.90 -11.11 4.52
C PHE A 24 2.55 -11.79 5.83
N GLU A 25 2.16 -11.03 6.85
CA GLU A 25 1.65 -11.62 8.09
C GLU A 25 0.38 -12.43 7.83
N ALA A 26 -0.50 -11.91 6.97
CA ALA A 26 -1.72 -12.61 6.58
C ALA A 26 -1.40 -13.94 5.88
N LEU A 27 -0.41 -13.94 4.99
CA LEU A 27 0.02 -15.18 4.32
C LEU A 27 0.58 -16.19 5.31
N HIS A 28 1.35 -15.72 6.30
CA HIS A 28 1.84 -16.58 7.36
C HIS A 28 0.71 -17.21 8.16
N ALA A 29 -0.28 -16.41 8.56
CA ALA A 29 -1.44 -16.89 9.30
C ALA A 29 -2.21 -17.94 8.49
N ALA A 30 -2.43 -17.69 7.21
CA ALA A 30 -3.13 -18.62 6.33
C ALA A 30 -2.39 -19.95 6.21
N ARG A 31 -1.06 -19.89 6.09
CA ARG A 31 -0.23 -21.09 6.01
C ARG A 31 -0.31 -21.94 7.28
N GLN A 32 -0.53 -21.29 8.44
CA GLN A 32 -0.71 -21.97 9.72
C GLN A 32 -2.16 -22.47 9.93
N GLY A 33 -3.04 -22.24 8.97
CA GLY A 33 -4.43 -22.63 9.07
C GLY A 33 -5.33 -21.59 9.75
N ASN A 34 -4.79 -20.42 10.11
CA ASN A 34 -5.53 -19.36 10.81
C ASN A 34 -6.17 -18.41 9.79
N ILE A 35 -7.19 -18.89 9.09
CA ILE A 35 -7.80 -18.16 7.98
C ILE A 35 -8.51 -16.87 8.44
N ASP A 36 -9.22 -16.92 9.57
CA ASP A 36 -9.93 -15.74 10.07
C ASP A 36 -8.94 -14.62 10.45
N GLU A 37 -7.82 -14.98 11.06
CA GLU A 37 -6.75 -14.04 11.36
C GLU A 37 -6.16 -13.47 10.07
N ALA A 38 -5.92 -14.31 9.07
CA ALA A 38 -5.40 -13.88 7.78
C ALA A 38 -6.31 -12.82 7.14
N LYS A 39 -7.62 -13.06 7.15
CA LYS A 39 -8.60 -12.11 6.60
C LYS A 39 -8.62 -10.80 7.37
N SER A 40 -8.49 -10.87 8.70
CA SER A 40 -8.43 -9.69 9.55
C SER A 40 -7.19 -8.85 9.23
N LEU A 41 -6.05 -9.50 9.04
CA LEU A 41 -4.80 -8.82 8.69
C LEU A 41 -4.90 -8.16 7.30
N LEU A 42 -5.57 -8.79 6.34
CA LEU A 42 -5.80 -8.17 5.03
C LEU A 42 -6.67 -6.93 5.14
N ARG A 43 -7.70 -6.94 5.98
CA ARG A 43 -8.54 -5.75 6.20
C ARG A 43 -7.72 -4.61 6.81
N GLU A 44 -6.82 -4.94 7.72
CA GLU A 44 -5.90 -3.97 8.31
C GLU A 44 -4.97 -3.39 7.25
N ALA A 45 -4.42 -4.25 6.38
CA ALA A 45 -3.59 -3.83 5.26
C ALA A 45 -4.32 -2.84 4.36
N ASP A 46 -5.61 -3.08 4.10
CA ASP A 46 -6.42 -2.21 3.26
C ASP A 46 -6.53 -0.78 3.82
N SER A 47 -6.58 -0.65 5.14
CA SER A 47 -6.63 0.66 5.78
C SER A 47 -5.37 1.48 5.45
N TYR A 48 -4.20 0.85 5.55
CA TYR A 48 -2.94 1.51 5.23
C TYR A 48 -2.81 1.80 3.73
N SER A 49 -3.25 0.87 2.87
CA SER A 49 -3.24 1.08 1.43
C SER A 49 -4.11 2.27 1.02
N ARG A 50 -5.27 2.43 1.64
CA ARG A 50 -6.15 3.56 1.37
C ARG A 50 -5.48 4.89 1.75
N GLN A 51 -4.77 4.93 2.87
CA GLN A 51 -4.05 6.14 3.29
C GLN A 51 -2.95 6.49 2.29
N ALA A 52 -2.16 5.52 1.86
CA ALA A 52 -1.10 5.75 0.89
C ALA A 52 -1.68 6.20 -0.46
N HIS A 53 -2.73 5.56 -0.92
CA HIS A 53 -3.39 5.90 -2.18
C HIS A 53 -4.00 7.31 -2.14
N LYS A 54 -4.56 7.70 -1.00
CA LYS A 54 -5.10 9.03 -0.80
C LYS A 54 -4.02 10.10 -0.96
N MET A 55 -2.82 9.86 -0.41
CA MET A 55 -1.70 10.79 -0.56
C MET A 55 -1.23 10.87 -2.01
N GLN A 56 -1.16 9.72 -2.71
CA GLN A 56 -0.82 9.69 -4.13
C GLN A 56 -1.82 10.51 -4.95
N THR A 57 -3.10 10.35 -4.67
CA THR A 57 -4.15 11.10 -5.37
C THR A 57 -3.96 12.60 -5.19
N LYS A 58 -3.64 13.04 -3.97
CA LYS A 58 -3.36 14.47 -3.72
C LYS A 58 -2.18 14.96 -4.55
N LEU A 59 -1.11 14.18 -4.66
CA LEU A 59 0.05 14.56 -5.46
C LEU A 59 -0.30 14.65 -6.96
N ILE A 60 -1.09 13.70 -7.45
CA ILE A 60 -1.54 13.70 -8.83
C ILE A 60 -2.39 14.95 -9.12
N GLU A 61 -3.31 15.29 -8.20
CA GLU A 61 -4.13 16.48 -8.33
C GLU A 61 -3.30 17.77 -8.34
N GLN A 62 -2.30 17.84 -7.45
CA GLN A 62 -1.40 19.01 -7.38
C GLN A 62 -0.53 19.13 -8.62
N ASP A 63 -0.17 18.00 -9.23
CA ASP A 63 0.56 17.98 -10.49
C ASP A 63 -0.32 18.46 -11.67
N ALA A 64 -1.59 18.17 -11.59
CA ALA A 64 -2.60 18.53 -12.60
C ALA A 64 -2.22 18.09 -14.02
N GLY A 65 -1.38 17.04 -14.15
CA GLY A 65 -0.93 16.56 -15.45
C GLY A 65 0.06 17.49 -16.16
N GLU A 66 0.59 18.47 -15.47
CA GLU A 66 1.49 19.48 -16.04
C GLU A 66 2.95 19.32 -15.62
N GLY A 67 3.27 18.24 -14.91
CA GLY A 67 4.64 17.99 -14.47
C GLY A 67 5.11 18.94 -13.37
N ARG A 68 4.23 19.35 -12.49
CA ARG A 68 4.55 20.29 -11.41
C ARG A 68 5.27 19.64 -10.24
N GLN A 69 5.15 18.32 -10.10
CA GLN A 69 5.80 17.60 -9.00
C GLN A 69 7.21 17.18 -9.42
N PRO A 70 8.23 17.44 -8.58
CA PRO A 70 9.58 17.01 -8.91
C PRO A 70 9.69 15.49 -8.90
N MET A 71 10.27 14.93 -9.93
CA MET A 71 10.46 13.49 -10.09
C MET A 71 11.81 13.07 -9.53
N THR A 72 11.98 13.24 -8.23
CA THR A 72 13.18 12.82 -7.51
C THR A 72 13.16 11.30 -7.32
N LEU A 73 14.34 10.74 -7.00
CA LEU A 73 14.44 9.30 -6.74
C LEU A 73 13.50 8.86 -5.62
N ILE A 74 13.37 9.65 -4.56
CA ILE A 74 12.49 9.27 -3.45
C ILE A 74 11.01 9.36 -3.85
N MET A 75 10.65 10.29 -4.71
CA MET A 75 9.28 10.36 -5.25
C MET A 75 8.97 9.11 -6.07
N VAL A 76 9.88 8.70 -6.93
CA VAL A 76 9.73 7.49 -7.74
C VAL A 76 9.67 6.26 -6.84
N HIS A 77 10.53 6.19 -5.82
CA HIS A 77 10.55 5.10 -4.85
C HIS A 77 9.19 4.99 -4.13
N ALA A 78 8.61 6.12 -3.73
CA ALA A 78 7.31 6.13 -3.06
C ALA A 78 6.21 5.55 -3.97
N GLN A 79 6.17 5.95 -5.24
CA GLN A 79 5.19 5.46 -6.19
C GLN A 79 5.35 3.97 -6.43
N ASP A 80 6.59 3.52 -6.64
CA ASP A 80 6.91 2.11 -6.83
C ASP A 80 6.49 1.28 -5.60
N HIS A 81 6.83 1.76 -4.43
CA HIS A 81 6.50 1.08 -3.17
C HIS A 81 4.98 0.92 -3.00
N LEU A 82 4.23 1.97 -3.30
CA LEU A 82 2.77 1.92 -3.24
C LEU A 82 2.19 0.89 -4.23
N MET A 83 2.62 0.97 -5.49
CA MET A 83 2.08 0.07 -6.52
C MET A 83 2.41 -1.39 -6.21
N ASN A 84 3.62 -1.67 -5.72
CA ASN A 84 3.99 -3.02 -5.30
C ASN A 84 3.17 -3.51 -4.12
N SER A 85 2.87 -2.63 -3.16
CA SER A 85 2.05 -3.02 -2.01
C SER A 85 0.61 -3.35 -2.42
N LEU A 86 0.05 -2.62 -3.38
CA LEU A 86 -1.29 -2.90 -3.90
C LEU A 86 -1.33 -4.26 -4.61
N LEU A 87 -0.32 -4.55 -5.42
CA LEU A 87 -0.21 -5.84 -6.09
C LEU A 87 -0.04 -6.97 -5.07
N ALA A 88 0.81 -6.77 -4.08
CA ALA A 88 1.02 -7.75 -3.01
C ALA A 88 -0.30 -8.06 -2.29
N ARG A 89 -1.12 -7.03 -2.05
CA ARG A 89 -2.43 -7.21 -1.40
C ARG A 89 -3.35 -8.08 -2.25
N GLU A 90 -3.44 -7.81 -3.55
CA GLU A 90 -4.29 -8.57 -4.45
C GLU A 90 -3.85 -10.03 -4.54
N LEU A 91 -2.55 -10.26 -4.70
CA LEU A 91 -2.00 -11.62 -4.76
C LEU A 91 -2.17 -12.37 -3.45
N SER A 92 -2.02 -11.68 -2.33
CA SER A 92 -2.20 -12.28 -1.00
C SER A 92 -3.61 -12.82 -0.82
N GLU A 93 -4.62 -12.08 -1.28
CA GLU A 93 -6.00 -12.54 -1.21
C GLU A 93 -6.20 -13.83 -2.01
N GLU A 94 -5.66 -13.87 -3.22
CA GLU A 94 -5.76 -15.07 -4.07
C GLU A 94 -5.04 -16.27 -3.44
N ILE A 95 -3.88 -16.05 -2.86
CA ILE A 95 -3.13 -17.12 -2.19
C ILE A 95 -3.90 -17.65 -0.98
N ILE A 96 -4.52 -16.76 -0.20
CA ILE A 96 -5.31 -17.17 0.96
C ILE A 96 -6.49 -18.03 0.51
N HIS A 97 -7.13 -17.70 -0.62
CA HIS A 97 -8.19 -18.53 -1.19
C HIS A 97 -7.69 -19.94 -1.49
N LEU A 98 -6.45 -20.09 -1.93
CA LEU A 98 -5.86 -21.40 -2.17
C LEU A 98 -5.73 -22.21 -0.87
N TYR A 99 -5.39 -21.55 0.22
CA TYR A 99 -5.29 -22.22 1.53
C TYR A 99 -6.65 -22.63 2.09
N GLN A 100 -7.73 -22.06 1.59
CA GLN A 100 -9.09 -22.40 2.01
C GLN A 100 -9.67 -23.60 1.27
N ARG A 101 -9.03 -24.10 0.25
CA ARG A 101 -9.50 -25.22 -0.58
C ARG A 101 -9.37 -26.56 0.15
#